data_d97fa5f96efd4abda0c1be9f028f6831
#
_entry.id   d97fa5f96efd4abda0c1be9f028f6831
#
_cell.length_a   1.000
_cell.length_b   1.000
_cell.length_c   1.000
_cell.angle_alpha   90.00
_cell.angle_beta   90.00
_cell.angle_gamma   90.00
#
_symmetry.space_group_name_H-M   'P 1'
#
loop_
_entity.id
_entity.type
_entity.pdbx_description
1 polymer ?
#
loop_
_entity_poly.entity_id
_entity_poly.type
_entity_poly.pdbx_seq_one_letter_code
_entity_poly.pdbx_strand_id
1 'polypeptide(L)'
;MAVSPSGEQFELRHGGECVVVVEVGGGIRSWDGVLDGYAESEICRSGRGQVLAPWPNRISQGVYTFDGEEHRLALTEPSSGSAIHGLARWAN
;
A
#
# COMPACT_ATOMS: atom_id res chain seq x y z
N MET A 1 14.39 -13.96 -16.19
CA MET A 1 13.54 -12.77 -16.35
C MET A 1 13.20 -12.22 -14.96
N ALA A 2 13.48 -10.97 -14.72
CA ALA A 2 13.17 -10.34 -13.44
C ALA A 2 11.69 -10.01 -13.35
N VAL A 3 11.09 -10.29 -12.21
CA VAL A 3 9.70 -9.92 -11.92
C VAL A 3 9.72 -8.63 -11.11
N SER A 4 8.90 -7.65 -11.50
CA SER A 4 8.77 -6.41 -10.74
C SER A 4 8.23 -6.69 -9.34
N PRO A 5 8.82 -6.11 -8.28
CA PRO A 5 8.31 -6.30 -6.92
C PRO A 5 6.84 -5.90 -6.75
N SER A 6 6.36 -4.93 -7.53
CA SER A 6 4.97 -4.47 -7.50
C SER A 6 4.04 -5.26 -8.43
N GLY A 7 4.56 -6.27 -9.12
CA GLY A 7 3.78 -7.12 -10.03
C GLY A 7 3.55 -6.49 -11.38
N GLU A 8 2.43 -6.83 -12.02
CA GLU A 8 2.08 -6.30 -13.32
C GLU A 8 1.80 -4.80 -13.24
N GLN A 9 2.19 -4.07 -14.30
CA GLN A 9 2.08 -2.62 -14.38
C GLN A 9 0.94 -2.25 -15.32
N PHE A 10 0.06 -1.35 -14.90
CA PHE A 10 -1.09 -0.89 -15.68
C PHE A 10 -0.97 0.61 -15.92
N GLU A 11 -0.77 1.01 -17.17
CA GLU A 11 -0.59 2.40 -17.53
C GLU A 11 -1.90 3.03 -17.98
N LEU A 12 -2.25 4.16 -17.38
CA LEU A 12 -3.43 4.94 -17.72
C LEU A 12 -2.99 6.30 -18.23
N ARG A 13 -3.50 6.70 -19.41
CA ARG A 13 -3.13 7.98 -20.03
C ARG A 13 -4.37 8.80 -20.36
N HIS A 14 -4.27 10.11 -20.12
CA HIS A 14 -5.28 11.07 -20.54
C HIS A 14 -4.62 12.45 -20.68
N GLY A 15 -4.75 13.05 -21.84
CA GLY A 15 -4.08 14.32 -22.13
C GLY A 15 -2.56 14.17 -22.01
N GLY A 16 -1.91 15.06 -21.30
CA GLY A 16 -0.48 14.99 -21.02
C GLY A 16 -0.13 14.18 -19.78
N GLU A 17 -1.10 13.53 -19.15
CA GLU A 17 -0.89 12.79 -17.91
C GLU A 17 -0.78 11.29 -18.11
N CYS A 18 0.06 10.66 -17.27
CA CYS A 18 0.23 9.23 -17.23
C CYS A 18 0.30 8.76 -15.79
N VAL A 19 -0.50 7.75 -15.45
CA VAL A 19 -0.50 7.12 -14.13
C VAL A 19 -0.19 5.64 -14.30
N VAL A 20 0.68 5.10 -13.47
CA VAL A 20 0.95 3.66 -13.44
C VAL A 20 0.38 3.08 -12.15
N VAL A 21 -0.59 2.18 -12.30
CA VAL A 21 -1.18 1.41 -11.20
C VAL A 21 -0.52 0.04 -11.20
N VAL A 22 -0.31 -0.54 -10.02
CA VAL A 22 0.39 -1.81 -9.88
C VAL A 22 -0.52 -2.91 -9.35
N GLU A 23 -0.19 -4.13 -9.73
CA GLU A 23 -0.95 -5.32 -9.33
C GLU A 23 -0.96 -5.50 -7.81
N VAL A 24 0.19 -5.39 -7.18
CA VAL A 24 0.31 -5.60 -5.73
C VAL A 24 -0.35 -4.45 -4.99
N GLY A 25 -1.45 -4.74 -4.30
CA GLY A 25 -2.20 -3.77 -3.52
C GLY A 25 -3.00 -2.75 -4.32
N GLY A 26 -2.95 -2.78 -5.66
CA GLY A 26 -3.67 -1.80 -6.48
C GLY A 26 -3.15 -0.38 -6.30
N GLY A 27 -1.92 -0.21 -5.86
CA GLY A 27 -1.33 1.09 -5.57
C GLY A 27 -0.94 1.87 -6.82
N ILE A 28 -0.62 3.15 -6.65
CA ILE A 28 -0.11 4.01 -7.72
C ILE A 28 1.40 4.11 -7.58
N ARG A 29 2.13 3.61 -8.57
CA ARG A 29 3.60 3.66 -8.55
C ARG A 29 4.15 4.96 -9.11
N SER A 30 3.49 5.53 -10.08
CA SER A 30 4.01 6.70 -10.79
C SER A 30 2.86 7.62 -11.23
N TRP A 31 3.03 8.91 -10.98
CA TRP A 31 2.15 9.96 -11.47
C TRP A 31 2.93 11.28 -11.40
N ASP A 32 3.62 11.61 -12.49
CA ASP A 32 4.50 12.76 -12.55
C ASP A 32 3.81 14.07 -12.18
N GLY A 33 4.45 14.84 -11.32
CA GLY A 33 3.92 16.12 -10.85
C GLY A 33 2.90 16.03 -9.72
N VAL A 34 2.44 14.83 -9.39
CA VAL A 34 1.41 14.61 -8.34
C VAL A 34 1.94 13.74 -7.21
N LEU A 35 2.66 12.67 -7.57
CA LEU A 35 3.13 11.67 -6.61
C LEU A 35 4.63 11.49 -6.74
N ASP A 36 5.33 11.45 -5.59
CA ASP A 36 6.71 11.05 -5.52
C ASP A 36 6.77 9.52 -5.65
N GLY A 37 6.91 9.06 -6.89
CA GLY A 37 6.83 7.64 -7.22
C GLY A 37 8.12 6.86 -6.95
N TYR A 38 8.18 5.64 -7.49
CA TYR A 38 9.35 4.79 -7.40
C TYR A 38 9.51 3.98 -8.69
N ALA A 39 10.73 3.49 -8.91
CA ALA A 39 11.03 2.74 -10.14
C ALA A 39 10.36 1.36 -10.11
N GLU A 40 10.08 0.82 -11.31
CA GLU A 40 9.47 -0.52 -11.44
C GLU A 40 10.31 -1.61 -10.78
N SER A 41 11.64 -1.45 -10.77
CA SER A 41 12.56 -2.40 -10.14
C SER A 41 12.66 -2.28 -8.63
N GLU A 42 12.00 -1.27 -8.04
CA GLU A 42 12.08 -1.00 -6.62
C GLU A 42 10.82 -1.47 -5.88
N ILE A 43 11.01 -1.77 -4.60
CA ILE A 43 9.90 -2.03 -3.69
C ILE A 43 9.33 -0.69 -3.20
N CYS A 44 8.02 -0.60 -3.03
CA CYS A 44 7.40 0.61 -2.48
C CYS A 44 7.87 0.86 -1.05
N ARG A 45 8.25 2.10 -0.76
CA ARG A 45 8.68 2.51 0.58
C ARG A 45 7.78 3.61 1.11
N SER A 46 7.61 3.63 2.42
CA SER A 46 6.88 4.69 3.13
C SER A 46 5.41 4.81 2.70
N GLY A 47 4.82 3.74 2.18
CA GLY A 47 3.41 3.73 1.80
C GLY A 47 3.04 4.57 0.59
N ARG A 48 4.01 4.99 -0.23
CA ARG A 48 3.79 5.86 -1.39
C ARG A 48 2.77 5.29 -2.36
N GLY A 49 1.68 6.02 -2.56
CA GLY A 49 0.64 5.64 -3.51
C GLY A 49 -0.10 4.36 -3.18
N GLN A 50 0.15 3.76 -2.04
CA GLN A 50 -0.50 2.51 -1.65
C GLN A 50 -1.91 2.73 -1.13
N VAL A 51 -2.78 1.74 -1.32
CA VAL A 51 -4.13 1.73 -0.77
C VAL A 51 -4.07 1.28 0.68
N LEU A 52 -4.53 2.10 1.60
CA LEU A 52 -4.48 1.86 3.04
C LEU A 52 -5.87 1.47 3.55
N ALA A 53 -6.28 0.25 3.27
CA ALA A 53 -7.61 -0.25 3.60
C ALA A 53 -7.51 -1.54 4.42
N PRO A 54 -8.40 -1.73 5.41
CA PRO A 54 -9.54 -0.88 5.78
C PRO A 54 -9.22 0.30 6.70
N TRP A 55 -7.96 0.51 7.10
CA TRP A 55 -7.60 1.66 7.92
C TRP A 55 -6.26 2.24 7.48
N PRO A 56 -6.07 3.58 7.59
CA PRO A 56 -4.75 4.19 7.49
C PRO A 56 -4.08 4.25 8.87
N ASN A 57 -2.75 4.40 8.88
CA ASN A 57 -1.94 4.57 10.08
C ASN A 57 -2.05 3.37 11.04
N ARG A 58 -1.91 3.58 12.35
CA ARG A 58 -1.63 2.52 13.31
C ARG A 58 -2.80 2.18 14.22
N ILE A 59 -3.00 0.87 14.43
CA ILE A 59 -3.82 0.36 15.53
C ILE A 59 -2.85 -0.16 16.59
N SER A 60 -2.81 0.50 17.73
CA SER A 60 -1.89 0.19 18.81
C SER A 60 -2.07 -1.26 19.28
N GLN A 61 -0.98 -2.02 19.36
CA GLN A 61 -0.95 -3.42 19.73
C GLN A 61 -1.82 -4.30 18.81
N GLY A 62 -2.33 -3.75 17.70
CA GLY A 62 -3.20 -4.48 16.78
C GLY A 62 -4.55 -4.85 17.38
N VAL A 63 -4.97 -4.20 18.45
CA VAL A 63 -6.20 -4.56 19.17
C VAL A 63 -7.23 -3.45 19.05
N TYR A 64 -8.45 -3.80 18.67
CA TYR A 64 -9.57 -2.88 18.68
C TYR A 64 -10.85 -3.63 19.08
N THR A 65 -11.85 -2.88 19.54
CA THR A 65 -13.15 -3.42 19.92
C THR A 65 -14.21 -2.89 18.97
N PHE A 66 -15.01 -3.77 18.42
CA PHE A 66 -16.13 -3.41 17.57
C PHE A 66 -17.35 -4.26 17.95
N ASP A 67 -18.48 -3.60 18.15
CA ASP A 67 -19.76 -4.23 18.51
C ASP A 67 -19.62 -5.18 19.71
N GLY A 68 -18.89 -4.75 20.73
CA GLY A 68 -18.66 -5.51 21.95
C GLY A 68 -17.66 -6.62 21.86
N GLU A 69 -17.06 -6.87 20.68
CA GLU A 69 -16.05 -7.91 20.49
C GLU A 69 -14.66 -7.31 20.32
N GLU A 70 -13.66 -7.94 20.93
CA GLU A 70 -12.26 -7.60 20.76
C GLU A 70 -11.70 -8.34 19.54
N HIS A 71 -11.01 -7.58 18.69
CA HIS A 71 -10.35 -8.09 17.49
C HIS A 71 -8.86 -7.86 17.58
N ARG A 72 -8.08 -8.86 17.13
CA ARG A 72 -6.63 -8.80 17.11
C ARG A 72 -6.10 -8.94 15.69
N LEU A 73 -5.15 -8.09 15.35
CA LEU A 73 -4.53 -8.05 14.03
C LEU A 73 -3.05 -8.37 14.14
N ALA A 74 -2.45 -8.84 13.05
CA ALA A 74 -1.01 -9.03 12.97
C ALA A 74 -0.30 -7.68 13.18
N LEU A 75 0.80 -7.70 13.94
CA LEU A 75 1.62 -6.51 14.18
C LEU A 75 2.53 -6.30 12.97
N THR A 76 2.03 -5.58 11.97
CA THR A 76 2.73 -5.35 10.70
C THR A 76 3.81 -4.29 10.80
N GLU A 77 3.86 -3.55 11.92
CA GLU A 77 4.97 -2.66 12.25
C GLU A 77 5.49 -3.04 13.65
N PRO A 78 6.32 -4.08 13.76
CA PRO A 78 6.79 -4.55 15.07
C PRO A 78 7.56 -3.51 15.88
N SER A 79 8.27 -2.60 15.20
CA SER A 79 9.07 -1.56 15.88
C SER A 79 8.21 -0.63 16.75
N SER A 80 6.95 -0.43 16.39
CA SER A 80 6.01 0.37 17.19
C SER A 80 5.02 -0.50 17.98
N GLY A 81 5.03 -1.82 17.77
CA GLY A 81 4.06 -2.74 18.35
C GLY A 81 2.65 -2.51 17.81
N SER A 82 2.51 -2.16 16.54
CA SER A 82 1.24 -1.76 15.94
C SER A 82 0.92 -2.53 14.67
N ALA A 83 -0.38 -2.60 14.33
CA ALA A 83 -0.87 -2.96 13.02
C ALA A 83 -0.99 -1.67 12.19
N ILE A 84 -0.29 -1.59 11.06
CA ILE A 84 -0.19 -0.35 10.29
C ILE A 84 -0.78 -0.49 8.88
N HIS A 85 -1.54 0.51 8.44
CA HIS A 85 -1.96 0.74 7.05
C HIS A 85 -2.78 -0.39 6.43
N GLY A 86 -3.66 -1.01 7.22
CA GLY A 86 -4.64 -1.94 6.67
C GLY A 86 -4.05 -3.28 6.20
N LEU A 87 -4.77 -3.93 5.30
CA LEU A 87 -4.48 -5.29 4.86
C LEU A 87 -4.19 -5.39 3.36
N ALA A 88 -4.37 -4.30 2.63
CA ALA A 88 -4.36 -4.33 1.16
C ALA A 88 -3.03 -4.01 0.51
N ARG A 89 -2.09 -3.35 1.21
CA ARG A 89 -0.87 -2.79 0.61
C ARG A 89 -0.05 -3.77 -0.22
N TRP A 90 0.03 -5.00 0.23
CA TRP A 90 0.85 -6.03 -0.39
C TRP A 90 0.02 -7.18 -0.97
N ALA A 91 -1.29 -6.98 -1.07
CA ALA A 91 -2.21 -8.01 -1.59
C ALA A 91 -2.06 -8.18 -3.10
N ASN A 92 -2.19 -9.41 -3.54
CA ASN A 92 -2.23 -9.74 -4.96
C ASN A 92 -3.67 -9.76 -5.47
#